data_d7760da41f991f34887a06e18f42b958
#
_entry.id   d7760da41f991f34887a06e18f42b958
#
_cell.length_a   1.000
_cell.length_b   1.000
_cell.length_c   1.000
_cell.angle_alpha   90.00
_cell.angle_beta   90.00
_cell.angle_gamma   90.00
#
_symmetry.space_group_name_H-M   'P 1'
#
loop_
_entity.id
_entity.type
_entity.pdbx_description
1 polymer ?
#
loop_
_entity_poly.entity_id
_entity_poly.type
_entity_poly.pdbx_seq_one_letter_code
_entity_poly.pdbx_strand_id
1 'polypeptide(L)'
;MTYTSRLIELIKRGREGDNQGLSLGMPKLEHIIDGLTQETYYLIAAGTGNGKTSFVLHSFIYKALLDSDSDKDVQFIIFSLEMSAEQLLAKLLSLHIYETYGKQISFKELLSRGKDSTLSNEDYELVQECIPWLESIEDRLIIHDGTLNSEKYKSLIIEDLKKFGTFMNLIIRNKLSQ
;
A
#
# COMPACT_ATOMS: atom_id res chain seq x y z
N MET A 1 14.16 14.78 -26.56
CA MET A 1 14.75 13.45 -26.28
C MET A 1 14.14 12.43 -27.23
N THR A 2 14.95 11.69 -27.99
CA THR A 2 14.46 10.70 -28.96
C THR A 2 14.10 9.37 -28.25
N TYR A 3 13.29 8.53 -28.88
CA TYR A 3 12.99 7.19 -28.33
C TYR A 3 14.26 6.35 -28.13
N THR A 4 15.21 6.44 -29.07
CA THR A 4 16.49 5.74 -28.98
C THR A 4 17.32 6.19 -27.78
N SER A 5 17.37 7.49 -27.48
CA SER A 5 18.09 8.00 -26.31
C SER A 5 17.46 7.53 -24.99
N ARG A 6 16.12 7.46 -24.91
CA ARG A 6 15.42 6.89 -23.75
C ARG A 6 15.72 5.40 -23.57
N LEU A 7 15.73 4.64 -24.68
CA LEU A 7 16.05 3.21 -24.64
C LEU A 7 17.47 2.97 -24.13
N ILE A 8 18.46 3.73 -24.63
CA ILE A 8 19.85 3.63 -24.17
C ILE A 8 19.96 3.95 -22.68
N GLU A 9 19.24 4.96 -22.20
CA GLU A 9 19.20 5.32 -20.78
C GLU A 9 18.64 4.16 -19.93
N LEU A 10 17.49 3.59 -20.34
CA LEU A 10 16.90 2.42 -19.67
C LEU A 10 17.85 1.21 -19.63
N ILE A 11 18.56 0.93 -20.73
CA ILE A 11 19.55 -0.15 -20.78
C ILE A 11 20.71 0.10 -19.78
N LYS A 12 21.20 1.32 -19.70
CA LYS A 12 22.26 1.70 -18.75
C LYS A 12 21.79 1.51 -17.30
N ARG A 13 20.64 2.06 -16.95
CA ARG A 13 20.02 1.89 -15.61
C ARG A 13 19.79 0.43 -15.25
N GLY A 14 19.33 -0.38 -16.22
CA GLY A 14 19.13 -1.81 -16.02
C GLY A 14 20.43 -2.58 -15.71
N ARG A 15 21.54 -2.16 -16.31
CA ARG A 15 22.89 -2.72 -15.99
C ARG A 15 23.38 -2.35 -14.60
N GLU A 16 22.93 -1.25 -14.06
CA GLU A 16 23.23 -0.75 -12.72
C GLU A 16 22.27 -1.31 -11.65
N GLY A 17 21.23 -2.06 -12.07
CA GLY A 17 20.21 -2.63 -11.19
C GLY A 17 19.02 -1.71 -10.88
N ASP A 18 19.03 -0.49 -11.40
CA ASP A 18 18.03 0.56 -11.11
C ASP A 18 16.64 0.31 -11.72
N ASN A 19 16.49 -0.71 -12.57
CA ASN A 19 15.21 -1.07 -13.19
C ASN A 19 14.42 -2.11 -12.38
N GLN A 20 14.92 -2.54 -11.22
CA GLN A 20 14.19 -3.46 -10.36
C GLN A 20 13.02 -2.74 -9.70
N GLY A 21 11.86 -3.39 -9.68
CA GLY A 21 10.69 -2.92 -8.94
C GLY A 21 10.87 -3.09 -7.43
N LEU A 22 10.00 -2.42 -6.65
CA LEU A 22 9.97 -2.62 -5.20
C LEU A 22 9.50 -4.05 -4.88
N SER A 23 10.05 -4.64 -3.84
CA SER A 23 9.69 -5.99 -3.40
C SER A 23 8.23 -6.08 -2.96
N LEU A 24 7.59 -7.17 -3.34
CA LEU A 24 6.25 -7.57 -2.89
C LEU A 24 6.31 -8.46 -1.64
N GLY A 25 7.51 -8.85 -1.20
CA GLY A 25 7.70 -9.83 -0.15
C GLY A 25 7.27 -11.25 -0.54
N MET A 26 7.13 -11.54 -1.84
CA MET A 26 6.70 -12.81 -2.41
C MET A 26 7.64 -13.28 -3.52
N PRO A 27 8.76 -13.95 -3.21
CA PRO A 27 9.79 -14.29 -4.18
C PRO A 27 9.27 -15.04 -5.42
N LYS A 28 8.30 -15.94 -5.25
CA LYS A 28 7.70 -16.68 -6.38
C LYS A 28 6.92 -15.78 -7.34
N LEU A 29 6.27 -14.73 -6.81
CA LEU A 29 5.54 -13.76 -7.62
C LEU A 29 6.50 -12.78 -8.28
N GLU A 30 7.53 -12.34 -7.57
CA GLU A 30 8.56 -11.45 -8.07
C GLU A 30 9.34 -12.03 -9.25
N HIS A 31 9.52 -13.35 -9.30
CA HIS A 31 10.07 -14.02 -10.49
C HIS A 31 9.20 -13.90 -11.75
N ILE A 32 7.92 -13.54 -11.58
CA ILE A 32 6.97 -13.45 -12.70
C ILE A 32 6.75 -11.99 -13.12
N ILE A 33 6.71 -11.06 -12.16
CA ILE A 33 6.31 -9.66 -12.40
C ILE A 33 7.39 -8.62 -12.04
N ASP A 34 8.62 -9.06 -11.72
CA ASP A 34 9.77 -8.21 -11.42
C ASP A 34 9.55 -7.14 -10.32
N GLY A 35 8.65 -7.43 -9.36
CA GLY A 35 8.26 -6.48 -8.30
C GLY A 35 7.31 -5.38 -8.77
N LEU A 36 7.19 -4.29 -8.00
CA LEU A 36 6.37 -3.12 -8.35
C LEU A 36 7.21 -2.13 -9.17
N THR A 37 6.95 -2.10 -10.47
CA THR A 37 7.64 -1.21 -11.41
C THR A 37 6.81 0.03 -11.72
N GLN A 38 7.48 1.13 -12.05
CA GLN A 38 6.84 2.35 -12.51
C GLN A 38 6.08 2.14 -13.83
N GLU A 39 5.05 2.96 -14.07
CA GLU A 39 4.25 2.95 -15.32
C GLU A 39 3.55 1.62 -15.61
N THR A 40 3.44 0.72 -14.62
CA THR A 40 2.81 -0.59 -14.77
C THR A 40 1.45 -0.62 -14.08
N TYR A 41 0.46 -1.19 -14.76
CA TYR A 41 -0.88 -1.40 -14.23
C TYR A 41 -1.03 -2.85 -13.72
N TYR A 42 -1.36 -2.99 -12.43
CA TYR A 42 -1.62 -4.29 -11.80
C TYR A 42 -3.11 -4.44 -11.52
N LEU A 43 -3.72 -5.50 -12.02
CA LEU A 43 -5.12 -5.86 -11.73
C LEU A 43 -5.17 -7.09 -10.82
N ILE A 44 -5.69 -6.90 -9.61
CA ILE A 44 -5.87 -7.99 -8.63
C ILE A 44 -7.35 -8.30 -8.50
N ALA A 45 -7.75 -9.48 -8.96
CA ALA A 45 -9.13 -9.93 -8.94
C ALA A 45 -9.28 -11.19 -8.06
N ALA A 46 -10.29 -11.21 -7.20
CA ALA A 46 -10.68 -12.37 -6.39
C ALA A 46 -12.12 -12.22 -5.93
N GLY A 47 -12.76 -13.32 -5.53
CA GLY A 47 -14.10 -13.29 -4.92
C GLY A 47 -14.15 -12.44 -3.64
N THR A 48 -15.34 -12.05 -3.23
CA THR A 48 -15.56 -11.32 -1.97
C THR A 48 -15.08 -12.16 -0.80
N GLY A 49 -14.38 -11.56 0.17
CA GLY A 49 -13.84 -12.26 1.35
C GLY A 49 -12.52 -13.01 1.13
N ASN A 50 -12.01 -13.12 -0.11
CA ASN A 50 -10.78 -13.87 -0.42
C ASN A 50 -9.48 -13.06 -0.23
N GLY A 51 -9.48 -12.07 0.66
CA GLY A 51 -8.26 -11.41 1.11
C GLY A 51 -7.62 -10.40 0.14
N LYS A 52 -8.32 -9.92 -0.93
CA LYS A 52 -7.78 -8.94 -1.86
C LYS A 52 -7.14 -7.73 -1.16
N THR A 53 -7.89 -7.08 -0.28
CA THR A 53 -7.41 -5.89 0.45
C THR A 53 -6.21 -6.25 1.33
N SER A 54 -6.23 -7.39 2.01
CA SER A 54 -5.10 -7.83 2.85
C SER A 54 -3.85 -8.12 2.02
N PHE A 55 -4.01 -8.76 0.85
CA PHE A 55 -2.92 -8.99 -0.09
C PHE A 55 -2.32 -7.67 -0.59
N VAL A 56 -3.16 -6.73 -1.01
CA VAL A 56 -2.73 -5.41 -1.50
C VAL A 56 -2.03 -4.63 -0.39
N LEU A 57 -2.59 -4.55 0.81
CA LEU A 57 -1.97 -3.86 1.94
C LEU A 57 -0.63 -4.49 2.34
N HIS A 58 -0.53 -5.83 2.32
CA HIS A 58 0.71 -6.52 2.62
C HIS A 58 1.77 -6.28 1.54
N SER A 59 1.48 -6.67 0.31
CA SER A 59 2.50 -6.78 -0.74
C SER A 59 2.72 -5.48 -1.50
N PHE A 60 1.67 -4.68 -1.72
CA PHE A 60 1.78 -3.47 -2.54
C PHE A 60 2.03 -2.21 -1.70
N ILE A 61 1.77 -2.24 -0.40
CA ILE A 61 2.00 -1.10 0.49
C ILE A 61 3.07 -1.44 1.53
N TYR A 62 2.79 -2.39 2.44
CA TYR A 62 3.66 -2.66 3.57
C TYR A 62 5.06 -3.11 3.14
N LYS A 63 5.17 -4.13 2.30
CA LYS A 63 6.49 -4.62 1.81
C LYS A 63 7.19 -3.58 0.95
N ALA A 64 6.47 -2.86 0.10
CA ALA A 64 7.04 -1.78 -0.70
C ALA A 64 7.52 -0.59 0.15
N LEU A 65 6.82 -0.26 1.25
CA LEU A 65 7.27 0.74 2.23
C LEU A 65 8.56 0.32 2.92
N LEU A 66 8.71 -0.97 3.26
CA LEU A 66 9.92 -1.51 3.89
C LEU A 66 11.10 -1.62 2.91
N ASP A 67 10.83 -1.95 1.63
CA ASP A 67 11.84 -2.11 0.59
C ASP A 67 12.31 -0.76 0.01
N SER A 68 11.48 0.27 0.13
CA SER A 68 11.87 1.61 -0.29
C SER A 68 12.86 2.19 0.72
N ASP A 69 14.14 2.20 0.36
CA ASP A 69 15.15 2.96 1.08
C ASP A 69 14.72 4.42 1.21
N SER A 70 15.24 5.08 2.25
CA SER A 70 15.01 6.52 2.52
C SER A 70 15.28 7.44 1.32
N ASP A 71 16.02 6.98 0.33
CA ASP A 71 16.38 7.71 -0.89
C ASP A 71 15.32 7.54 -2.02
N LYS A 72 14.40 6.56 -1.92
CA LYS A 72 13.29 6.42 -2.85
C LYS A 72 12.03 7.02 -2.21
N ASP A 73 11.75 8.27 -2.50
CA ASP A 73 10.51 8.96 -2.13
C ASP A 73 9.30 8.27 -2.79
N VAL A 74 8.83 7.16 -2.18
CA VAL A 74 7.65 6.43 -2.63
C VAL A 74 6.47 6.87 -1.79
N GLN A 75 5.46 7.44 -2.44
CA GLN A 75 4.17 7.78 -1.84
C GLN A 75 3.07 6.90 -2.42
N PHE A 76 2.09 6.60 -1.62
CA PHE A 76 0.93 5.79 -2.00
C PHE A 76 -0.34 6.64 -1.94
N ILE A 77 -1.05 6.72 -3.05
CA ILE A 77 -2.39 7.30 -3.08
C ILE A 77 -3.39 6.15 -3.13
N ILE A 78 -4.20 6.04 -2.09
CA ILE A 78 -5.15 4.95 -1.90
C ILE A 78 -6.56 5.50 -2.04
N PHE A 79 -7.32 4.99 -3.01
CA PHE A 79 -8.74 5.26 -3.13
C PHE A 79 -9.51 4.05 -2.58
N SER A 80 -10.10 4.21 -1.40
CA SER A 80 -10.86 3.15 -0.73
C SER A 80 -12.35 3.40 -0.81
N LEU A 81 -13.10 2.46 -1.40
CA LEU A 81 -14.55 2.55 -1.59
C LEU A 81 -15.35 1.79 -0.54
N GLU A 82 -14.71 0.97 0.27
CA GLU A 82 -15.39 0.10 1.25
C GLU A 82 -14.94 0.35 2.68
N MET A 83 -13.69 0.77 2.86
CA MET A 83 -13.06 0.91 4.17
C MET A 83 -12.66 2.35 4.41
N SER A 84 -12.89 2.85 5.63
CA SER A 84 -12.36 4.16 6.02
C SER A 84 -10.83 4.14 6.16
N ALA A 85 -10.23 5.33 6.18
CA ALA A 85 -8.79 5.50 6.37
C ALA A 85 -8.32 4.82 7.67
N GLU A 86 -9.05 5.00 8.77
CA GLU A 86 -8.70 4.40 10.09
C GLU A 86 -8.75 2.86 10.03
N GLN A 87 -9.67 2.28 9.25
CA GLN A 87 -9.74 0.83 9.09
C GLN A 87 -8.56 0.29 8.28
N LEU A 88 -8.09 1.03 7.28
CA LEU A 88 -6.90 0.67 6.50
C LEU A 88 -5.64 0.80 7.36
N LEU A 89 -5.50 1.89 8.11
CA LEU A 89 -4.40 2.10 9.04
C LEU A 89 -4.38 1.04 10.15
N ALA A 90 -5.54 0.69 10.72
CA ALA A 90 -5.64 -0.40 11.70
C ALA A 90 -5.22 -1.76 11.12
N LYS A 91 -5.51 -2.03 9.84
CA LYS A 91 -5.02 -3.24 9.16
C LYS A 91 -3.50 -3.21 8.93
N LEU A 92 -2.94 -2.07 8.55
CA LEU A 92 -1.49 -1.91 8.41
C LEU A 92 -0.77 -2.07 9.74
N LEU A 93 -1.32 -1.50 10.81
CA LEU A 93 -0.80 -1.66 12.16
C LEU A 93 -0.86 -3.12 12.65
N SER A 94 -2.01 -3.79 12.45
CA SER A 94 -2.18 -5.23 12.73
C SER A 94 -1.13 -6.08 12.00
N LEU A 95 -0.86 -5.75 10.75
CA LEU A 95 0.15 -6.42 9.94
C LEU A 95 1.57 -6.15 10.47
N HIS A 96 1.89 -4.91 10.80
CA HIS A 96 3.19 -4.54 11.36
C HIS A 96 3.48 -5.24 12.69
N ILE A 97 2.50 -5.31 13.59
CA ILE A 97 2.60 -6.03 14.85
C ILE A 97 2.89 -7.51 14.59
N TYR A 98 2.19 -8.12 13.64
CA TYR A 98 2.40 -9.52 13.30
C TYR A 98 3.80 -9.79 12.71
N GLU A 99 4.24 -8.97 11.77
CA GLU A 99 5.54 -9.12 11.10
C GLU A 99 6.72 -8.86 12.05
N THR A 100 6.53 -7.96 13.03
CA THR A 100 7.61 -7.55 13.95
C THR A 100 7.68 -8.43 15.19
N TYR A 101 6.53 -8.77 15.78
CA TYR A 101 6.46 -9.45 17.08
C TYR A 101 5.85 -10.86 16.99
N GLY A 102 5.34 -11.28 15.84
CA GLY A 102 4.63 -12.56 15.69
C GLY A 102 3.28 -12.61 16.41
N LYS A 103 2.83 -11.48 16.99
CA LYS A 103 1.58 -11.39 17.74
C LYS A 103 0.42 -11.11 16.80
N GLN A 104 -0.61 -11.92 16.89
CA GLN A 104 -1.80 -11.80 16.04
C GLN A 104 -2.87 -10.96 16.74
N ILE A 105 -3.01 -9.69 16.36
CA ILE A 105 -4.06 -8.78 16.81
C ILE A 105 -4.83 -8.34 15.57
N SER A 106 -6.10 -8.69 15.46
CA SER A 106 -6.92 -8.34 14.31
C SER A 106 -7.29 -6.85 14.32
N PHE A 107 -7.55 -6.26 13.15
CA PHE A 107 -8.04 -4.87 13.08
C PHE A 107 -9.38 -4.65 13.79
N LYS A 108 -10.17 -5.72 13.99
CA LYS A 108 -11.42 -5.67 14.78
C LYS A 108 -11.14 -5.51 16.27
N GLU A 109 -10.14 -6.21 16.77
CA GLU A 109 -9.66 -6.10 18.17
C GLU A 109 -9.04 -4.71 18.39
N LEU A 110 -8.19 -4.25 17.48
CA LEU A 110 -7.61 -2.90 17.54
C LEU A 110 -8.69 -1.81 17.66
N LEU A 111 -9.79 -1.95 16.93
CA LEU A 111 -10.90 -1.00 16.96
C LEU A 111 -11.98 -1.36 18.00
N SER A 112 -11.77 -2.41 18.80
CA SER A 112 -12.74 -2.95 19.76
C SER A 112 -14.15 -3.13 19.17
N ARG A 113 -14.22 -3.61 17.92
CA ARG A 113 -15.47 -3.82 17.18
C ARG A 113 -15.99 -5.23 17.37
N GLY A 114 -16.98 -5.40 18.21
CA GLY A 114 -17.65 -6.67 18.48
C GLY A 114 -17.67 -6.99 19.98
N LYS A 115 -18.60 -7.88 20.41
CA LYS A 115 -18.78 -8.20 21.81
C LYS A 115 -17.58 -8.92 22.45
N ASP A 116 -16.80 -9.63 21.61
CA ASP A 116 -15.68 -10.46 22.05
C ASP A 116 -14.32 -9.95 21.47
N SER A 117 -14.29 -8.72 21.01
CA SER A 117 -13.12 -8.13 20.32
C SER A 117 -12.57 -6.95 21.12
N THR A 118 -12.47 -7.06 22.44
CA THR A 118 -11.89 -6.02 23.30
C THR A 118 -10.38 -6.19 23.33
N LEU A 119 -9.65 -5.12 23.09
CA LEU A 119 -8.19 -5.10 23.20
C LEU A 119 -7.77 -5.29 24.66
N SER A 120 -6.88 -6.22 24.95
CA SER A 120 -6.31 -6.42 26.30
C SER A 120 -5.36 -5.28 26.66
N ASN A 121 -5.07 -5.08 27.95
CA ASN A 121 -4.09 -4.09 28.37
C ASN A 121 -2.68 -4.37 27.80
N GLU A 122 -2.28 -5.63 27.79
CA GLU A 122 -0.99 -6.08 27.22
C GLU A 122 -0.91 -5.76 25.72
N ASP A 123 -1.98 -6.06 24.97
CA ASP A 123 -2.04 -5.77 23.54
C ASP A 123 -2.09 -4.25 23.28
N TYR A 124 -2.73 -3.49 24.16
CA TYR A 124 -2.74 -2.04 24.08
C TYR A 124 -1.34 -1.43 24.25
N GLU A 125 -0.56 -1.93 25.20
CA GLU A 125 0.84 -1.50 25.38
C GLU A 125 1.67 -1.78 24.12
N LEU A 126 1.54 -2.98 23.54
CA LEU A 126 2.20 -3.33 22.28
C LEU A 126 1.76 -2.43 21.11
N VAL A 127 0.47 -2.10 21.04
CA VAL A 127 -0.04 -1.15 20.05
C VAL A 127 0.63 0.22 20.22
N GLN A 128 0.77 0.73 21.46
CA GLN A 128 1.43 2.00 21.72
C GLN A 128 2.91 2.00 21.30
N GLU A 129 3.62 0.88 21.44
CA GLU A 129 5.01 0.73 20.95
C GLU A 129 5.10 0.81 19.44
N CYS A 130 4.05 0.41 18.71
CA CYS A 130 4.01 0.42 17.25
C CYS A 130 3.49 1.73 16.63
N ILE A 131 2.89 2.63 17.41
CA ILE A 131 2.38 3.92 16.89
C ILE A 131 3.48 4.76 16.23
N PRO A 132 4.71 4.90 16.77
CA PRO A 132 5.75 5.68 16.11
C PRO A 132 6.10 5.18 14.70
N TRP A 133 6.01 3.86 14.46
CA TRP A 133 6.17 3.32 13.11
C TRP A 133 5.04 3.81 12.18
N LEU A 134 3.79 3.76 12.64
CA LEU A 134 2.65 4.22 11.84
C LEU A 134 2.77 5.71 11.50
N GLU A 135 3.14 6.54 12.48
CA GLU A 135 3.41 7.97 12.28
C GLU A 135 4.52 8.22 11.26
N SER A 136 5.57 7.38 11.26
CA SER A 136 6.70 7.53 10.34
C SER A 136 6.34 7.26 8.86
N ILE A 137 5.26 6.55 8.60
CA ILE A 137 4.78 6.26 7.24
C ILE A 137 3.58 7.10 6.81
N GLU A 138 2.95 7.84 7.73
CA GLU A 138 1.69 8.55 7.48
C GLU A 138 1.84 9.59 6.36
N ASP A 139 2.93 10.34 6.32
CA ASP A 139 3.21 11.31 5.26
C ASP A 139 3.37 10.69 3.87
N ARG A 140 3.58 9.38 3.80
CA ARG A 140 3.72 8.61 2.56
C ARG A 140 2.42 7.96 2.10
N LEU A 141 1.34 8.10 2.90
CA LEU A 141 0.03 7.50 2.63
C LEU A 141 -1.02 8.60 2.45
N ILE A 142 -1.54 8.75 1.25
CA ILE A 142 -2.66 9.64 0.96
C ILE A 142 -3.88 8.76 0.77
N ILE A 143 -4.82 8.81 1.70
CA ILE A 143 -6.01 7.95 1.67
C ILE A 143 -7.25 8.78 1.38
N HIS A 144 -7.89 8.51 0.25
CA HIS A 144 -9.20 9.04 -0.11
C HIS A 144 -10.23 7.94 0.13
N ASP A 145 -11.02 8.07 1.17
CA ASP A 145 -12.10 7.16 1.48
C ASP A 145 -13.48 7.75 1.14
N GLY A 146 -14.45 6.87 0.92
CA GLY A 146 -15.81 7.24 0.59
C GLY A 146 -16.16 7.10 -0.89
N THR A 147 -17.43 7.43 -1.21
CA THR A 147 -17.97 7.30 -2.56
C THR A 147 -17.63 8.54 -3.38
N LEU A 148 -16.78 8.37 -4.37
CA LEU A 148 -16.40 9.42 -5.30
C LEU A 148 -16.92 9.12 -6.72
N ASN A 149 -17.33 10.14 -7.44
CA ASN A 149 -17.60 10.01 -8.87
C ASN A 149 -16.32 10.10 -9.70
N SER A 150 -16.37 9.73 -10.98
CA SER A 150 -15.20 9.67 -11.86
C SER A 150 -14.50 11.02 -12.04
N GLU A 151 -15.24 12.13 -12.01
CA GLU A 151 -14.67 13.48 -12.14
C GLU A 151 -13.89 13.88 -10.89
N LYS A 152 -14.44 13.56 -9.71
CA LYS A 152 -13.79 13.81 -8.44
C LYS A 152 -12.50 12.98 -8.30
N TYR A 153 -12.50 11.71 -8.73
CA TYR A 153 -11.27 10.90 -8.81
C TYR A 153 -10.20 11.57 -9.67
N LYS A 154 -10.56 11.98 -10.89
CA LYS A 154 -9.62 12.65 -11.78
C LYS A 154 -9.05 13.93 -11.18
N SER A 155 -9.90 14.76 -10.55
CA SER A 155 -9.44 16.00 -9.93
C SER A 155 -8.47 15.76 -8.78
N LEU A 156 -8.74 14.79 -7.92
CA LEU A 156 -7.86 14.42 -6.81
C LEU A 156 -6.51 13.88 -7.30
N ILE A 157 -6.53 12.95 -8.27
CA ILE A 157 -5.29 12.42 -8.87
C ILE A 157 -4.45 13.57 -9.48
N ILE A 158 -5.08 14.51 -10.20
CA ILE A 158 -4.36 15.63 -10.80
C ILE A 158 -3.80 16.57 -9.72
N GLU A 159 -4.55 16.82 -8.64
CA GLU A 159 -4.11 17.63 -7.52
C GLU A 159 -2.91 17.01 -6.81
N ASP A 160 -3.00 15.72 -6.48
CA ASP A 160 -1.93 14.96 -5.84
C ASP A 160 -0.68 14.91 -6.73
N LEU A 161 -0.83 14.62 -8.04
CA LEU A 161 0.27 14.63 -8.99
C LEU A 161 0.98 16.01 -9.09
N LYS A 162 0.23 17.10 -9.00
CA LYS A 162 0.82 18.45 -8.99
C LYS A 162 1.59 18.75 -7.70
N LYS A 163 1.09 18.23 -6.57
CA LYS A 163 1.67 18.46 -5.25
C LYS A 163 2.97 17.68 -5.05
N PHE A 164 3.02 16.46 -5.53
CA PHE A 164 4.05 15.50 -5.15
C PHE A 164 4.89 14.92 -6.30
N GLY A 165 4.55 15.13 -7.57
CA GLY A 165 5.32 14.62 -8.72
C GLY A 165 4.90 13.22 -9.18
N THR A 166 5.84 12.29 -9.40
CA THR A 166 5.54 10.94 -9.93
C THR A 166 5.20 9.97 -8.81
N PHE A 167 4.07 9.24 -8.90
CA PHE A 167 3.56 8.34 -7.84
C PHE A 167 3.22 6.95 -8.32
N MET A 168 3.14 6.05 -7.34
CA MET A 168 2.39 4.81 -7.48
C MET A 168 0.94 5.05 -7.02
N ASN A 169 -0.01 5.05 -7.96
CA ASN A 169 -1.43 5.14 -7.65
C ASN A 169 -1.99 3.74 -7.39
N LEU A 170 -2.58 3.55 -6.21
CA LEU A 170 -3.26 2.31 -5.87
C LEU A 170 -4.76 2.57 -5.71
N ILE A 171 -5.57 2.00 -6.60
CA ILE A 171 -7.02 2.06 -6.50
C ILE A 171 -7.53 0.73 -5.97
N ILE A 172 -7.99 0.71 -4.72
CA ILE A 172 -8.62 -0.47 -4.12
C ILE A 172 -10.12 -0.43 -4.43
N ARG A 173 -10.57 -1.27 -5.37
CA ARG A 173 -11.97 -1.40 -5.75
C ARG A 173 -12.45 -2.84 -5.53
N ASN A 174 -13.43 -3.03 -4.66
CA ASN A 174 -13.96 -4.36 -4.32
C ASN A 174 -15.25 -4.76 -5.06
N LYS A 175 -15.95 -3.83 -5.71
CA LYS A 175 -17.15 -4.13 -6.51
C LYS A 175 -17.03 -3.61 -7.93
N LEU A 176 -17.03 -4.51 -8.90
CA LEU A 176 -17.64 -4.24 -10.19
C LEU A 176 -19.17 -4.29 -9.93
N SER A 177 -19.80 -3.13 -9.78
CA SER A 177 -21.27 -3.06 -9.92
C SER A 177 -21.60 -3.47 -11.34
N GLN A 178 -22.37 -4.53 -11.48
CA GLN A 178 -23.07 -4.88 -12.70
C GLN A 178 -23.98 -3.72 -13.15
#